data_4b89aac9ac7e6cb89d056128a5de0f3a
#
_entry.id   4b89aac9ac7e6cb89d056128a5de0f3a
#
_cell.length_a   1.000
_cell.length_b   1.000
_cell.length_c   1.000
_cell.angle_alpha   90.00
_cell.angle_beta   90.00
_cell.angle_gamma   90.00
#
_symmetry.space_group_name_H-M   'P 1'
#
loop_
_entity.id
_entity.type
_entity.pdbx_description
1 polymer ?
#
loop_
_entity_poly.entity_id
_entity_poly.type
_entity_poly.pdbx_seq_one_letter_code
_entity_poly.pdbx_strand_id
1 'polypeptide(L)'
;MQALVVVLNKIEKLDSLLMELNSNGIRGGTIIDSMGMVRALADEHSDIPLFGSLKTLLNENRPINKTMFMVLPDEKVPIAMNCVRKIVGNINEEGVGIMFTLPVAHVEGLTK
;
A
#
# COMPACT_ATOMS: atom_id res chain seq x y z
N MET A 1 11.81 14.65 7.74
CA MET A 1 11.61 13.63 6.72
C MET A 1 10.98 12.38 7.31
N GLN A 2 10.01 11.85 6.61
CA GLN A 2 9.36 10.60 6.99
C GLN A 2 9.22 9.72 5.75
N ALA A 3 9.16 8.42 5.97
CA ALA A 3 8.78 7.46 4.95
C ALA A 3 7.30 7.14 5.15
N LEU A 4 6.50 7.36 4.13
CA LEU A 4 5.11 6.92 4.12
C LEU A 4 5.04 5.60 3.39
N VAL A 5 4.51 4.60 4.06
CA VAL A 5 4.34 3.25 3.50
C VAL A 5 2.85 2.98 3.34
N VAL A 6 2.46 2.59 2.15
CA VAL A 6 1.06 2.24 1.84
C VAL A 6 1.06 0.84 1.25
N VAL A 7 0.39 -0.08 1.92
CA VAL A 7 0.15 -1.42 1.37
C VAL A 7 -1.27 -1.43 0.83
N LEU A 8 -1.39 -1.46 -0.48
CA LEU A 8 -2.68 -1.30 -1.16
C LEU A 8 -3.20 -2.65 -1.63
N ASN A 9 -4.31 -3.09 -1.04
CA ASN A 9 -4.97 -4.32 -1.46
C ASN A 9 -5.90 -4.07 -2.65
N LYS A 10 -6.48 -2.88 -2.73
CA LYS A 10 -7.32 -2.48 -3.87
C LYS A 10 -6.42 -2.02 -5.02
N ILE A 11 -5.75 -2.97 -5.67
CA ILE A 11 -4.75 -2.65 -6.69
C ILE A 11 -5.35 -1.92 -7.91
N GLU A 12 -6.64 -2.08 -8.14
CA GLU A 12 -7.35 -1.36 -9.21
C GLU A 12 -7.40 0.15 -8.99
N LYS A 13 -7.09 0.59 -7.77
CA LYS A 13 -7.04 2.03 -7.43
C LYS A 13 -5.66 2.64 -7.62
N LEU A 14 -4.66 1.84 -7.97
CA LEU A 14 -3.27 2.33 -8.01
C LEU A 14 -3.10 3.49 -8.98
N ASP A 15 -3.58 3.37 -10.21
CA ASP A 15 -3.42 4.42 -11.21
C ASP A 15 -4.05 5.74 -10.75
N SER A 16 -5.26 5.67 -10.19
CA SER A 16 -5.93 6.85 -9.68
C SER A 16 -5.17 7.47 -8.52
N LEU A 17 -4.59 6.64 -7.65
CA LEU A 17 -3.78 7.12 -6.54
C LEU A 17 -2.52 7.83 -7.03
N LEU A 18 -1.83 7.26 -8.00
CA LEU A 18 -0.63 7.87 -8.56
C LEU A 18 -0.94 9.22 -9.21
N MET A 19 -2.04 9.32 -9.92
CA MET A 19 -2.48 10.58 -10.53
C MET A 19 -2.81 11.62 -9.47
N GLU A 20 -3.50 11.23 -8.40
CA GLU A 20 -3.85 12.15 -7.32
C GLU A 20 -2.60 12.65 -6.60
N LEU A 21 -1.67 11.76 -6.30
CA LEU A 21 -0.38 12.14 -5.69
C LEU A 21 0.37 13.12 -6.58
N ASN A 22 0.46 12.83 -7.87
CA ASN A 22 1.15 13.70 -8.82
C ASN A 22 0.49 15.09 -8.87
N SER A 23 -0.83 15.16 -8.86
CA SER A 23 -1.57 16.42 -8.88
C SER A 23 -1.31 17.27 -7.64
N ASN A 24 -0.89 16.65 -6.56
CA ASN A 24 -0.57 17.33 -5.30
C ASN A 24 0.93 17.51 -5.08
N GLY A 25 1.71 17.36 -6.14
CA GLY A 25 3.15 17.61 -6.09
C GLY A 25 3.98 16.49 -5.48
N ILE A 26 3.40 15.31 -5.34
CA ILE A 26 4.09 14.14 -4.80
C ILE A 26 4.36 13.17 -5.94
N ARG A 27 5.62 13.12 -6.38
CA ARG A 27 5.99 12.39 -7.59
C ARG A 27 7.02 11.30 -7.38
N GLY A 28 7.71 11.34 -6.24
CA GLY A 28 8.71 10.33 -5.93
C GLY A 28 8.10 9.20 -5.14
N GLY A 29 8.51 7.99 -5.43
CA GLY A 29 8.06 6.84 -4.70
C GLY A 29 8.48 5.56 -5.41
N THR A 30 8.44 4.47 -4.67
CA THR A 30 8.78 3.15 -5.19
C THR A 30 7.60 2.22 -4.94
N ILE A 31 7.27 1.45 -5.95
CA ILE A 31 6.14 0.51 -5.88
C ILE A 31 6.68 -0.89 -6.10
N ILE A 32 6.33 -1.80 -5.21
CA ILE A 32 6.71 -3.20 -5.34
C ILE A 32 5.47 -4.08 -5.20
N ASP A 33 5.50 -5.20 -5.89
CA ASP A 33 4.49 -6.23 -5.68
C ASP A 33 4.79 -6.92 -4.36
N SER A 34 3.75 -7.18 -3.58
CA SER A 34 3.89 -7.77 -2.26
C SER A 34 2.77 -8.76 -1.99
N MET A 35 2.97 -9.56 -0.95
CA MET A 35 2.01 -10.60 -0.57
C MET A 35 1.81 -10.55 0.93
N GLY A 36 0.55 -10.52 1.36
CA GLY A 36 0.21 -10.56 2.77
C GLY A 36 0.50 -11.92 3.39
N MET A 37 0.70 -11.92 4.70
CA MET A 37 1.04 -13.13 5.44
C MET A 37 -0.04 -14.21 5.34
N VAL A 38 -1.30 -13.82 5.43
CA VAL A 38 -2.42 -14.76 5.31
C VAL A 38 -2.42 -15.42 3.93
N ARG A 39 -2.16 -14.61 2.89
CA ARG A 39 -2.08 -15.13 1.53
C ARG A 39 -0.93 -16.12 1.37
N ALA A 40 0.24 -15.79 1.91
CA ALA A 40 1.40 -16.66 1.84
C ALA A 40 1.15 -17.99 2.56
N LEU A 41 0.51 -17.93 3.75
CA LEU A 41 0.15 -19.12 4.50
C LEU A 41 -0.87 -19.97 3.76
N ALA A 42 -1.86 -19.35 3.12
CA ALA A 42 -2.88 -20.04 2.36
C ALA A 42 -2.28 -20.78 1.15
N ASP A 43 -1.30 -20.16 0.49
CA ASP A 43 -0.63 -20.79 -0.66
C ASP A 43 0.18 -22.02 -0.26
N GLU A 44 0.85 -21.98 0.91
CA GLU A 44 1.66 -23.09 1.40
C GLU A 44 0.85 -24.19 2.10
N HIS A 45 -0.27 -23.82 2.71
CA HIS A 45 -1.07 -24.69 3.56
C HIS A 45 -2.50 -24.86 3.05
N SER A 46 -2.65 -24.92 1.74
CA SER A 46 -3.98 -25.05 1.12
C SER A 46 -4.69 -26.38 1.47
N ASP A 47 -3.94 -27.34 1.99
CA ASP A 47 -4.48 -28.60 2.49
C ASP A 47 -5.22 -28.44 3.82
N ILE A 48 -4.99 -27.34 4.52
CA ILE A 48 -5.68 -27.02 5.77
C ILE A 48 -6.98 -26.31 5.41
N PRO A 49 -8.15 -26.85 5.78
CA PRO A 49 -9.44 -26.32 5.32
C PRO A 49 -9.63 -24.82 5.53
N LEU A 50 -9.18 -24.29 6.68
CA LEU A 50 -9.31 -22.88 6.98
C LEU A 50 -8.51 -22.04 5.99
N PHE A 51 -7.24 -22.40 5.77
CA PHE A 51 -6.38 -21.65 4.84
C PHE A 51 -6.78 -21.87 3.38
N GLY A 52 -7.30 -23.06 3.04
CA GLY A 52 -7.82 -23.31 1.71
C GLY A 52 -8.98 -22.39 1.36
N SER A 53 -9.89 -22.17 2.31
CA SER A 53 -11.01 -21.24 2.13
C SER A 53 -10.53 -19.81 1.97
N LEU A 54 -9.56 -19.40 2.78
CA LEU A 54 -8.96 -18.06 2.69
C LEU A 54 -8.25 -17.87 1.35
N LYS A 55 -7.54 -18.88 0.89
CA LYS A 55 -6.86 -18.85 -0.40
C LYS A 55 -7.84 -18.62 -1.54
N THR A 56 -8.96 -19.33 -1.54
CA THR A 56 -9.99 -19.17 -2.56
C THR A 56 -10.53 -17.73 -2.57
N LEU A 57 -10.84 -17.22 -1.40
CA LEU A 57 -11.35 -15.85 -1.26
C LEU A 57 -10.35 -14.81 -1.75
N LEU A 58 -9.09 -14.96 -1.34
CA LEU A 58 -8.03 -14.03 -1.72
C LEU A 58 -7.72 -14.10 -3.22
N ASN A 59 -7.66 -15.29 -3.78
CA ASN A 59 -7.35 -15.47 -5.20
C ASN A 59 -8.41 -14.85 -6.11
N GLU A 60 -9.68 -14.94 -5.72
CA GLU A 60 -10.77 -14.38 -6.51
C GLU A 60 -10.72 -12.86 -6.53
N ASN A 61 -10.31 -12.24 -5.42
CA ASN A 61 -10.42 -10.79 -5.25
C ASN A 61 -9.09 -10.05 -5.36
N ARG A 62 -8.04 -10.55 -4.70
CA ARG A 62 -6.78 -9.81 -4.55
C ARG A 62 -5.59 -10.78 -4.60
N PRO A 63 -5.15 -11.21 -5.80
CA PRO A 63 -4.05 -12.18 -5.90
C PRO A 63 -2.75 -11.66 -5.29
N ILE A 64 -2.48 -10.37 -5.42
CA ILE A 64 -1.33 -9.70 -4.80
C ILE A 64 -1.76 -8.32 -4.34
N ASN A 65 -0.92 -7.70 -3.53
CA ASN A 65 -1.11 -6.29 -3.21
C ASN A 65 0.09 -5.48 -3.71
N LYS A 66 -0.02 -4.16 -3.67
CA LYS A 66 1.05 -3.25 -4.06
C LYS A 66 1.51 -2.50 -2.81
N THR A 67 2.81 -2.52 -2.56
CA THR A 67 3.39 -1.74 -1.48
C THR A 67 4.13 -0.57 -2.09
N MET A 68 3.77 0.62 -1.65
CA MET A 68 4.39 1.86 -2.11
C MET A 68 5.03 2.56 -0.93
N PHE A 69 6.23 3.07 -1.13
CA PHE A 69 6.88 3.88 -0.11
C PHE A 69 7.45 5.15 -0.72
N MET A 70 7.31 6.22 0.04
CA MET A 70 7.72 7.56 -0.35
C MET A 70 8.45 8.21 0.80
N VAL A 71 9.60 8.82 0.52
CA VAL A 71 10.31 9.62 1.51
C VAL A 71 9.93 11.08 1.28
N LEU A 72 9.30 11.69 2.25
CA LEU A 72 8.68 13.01 2.12
C LEU A 72 9.11 13.94 3.23
N PRO A 73 9.19 15.26 2.93
CA PRO A 73 9.25 16.26 3.99
C PRO A 73 8.03 16.13 4.90
N ASP A 74 8.18 16.46 6.16
CA ASP A 74 7.11 16.29 7.15
C ASP A 74 5.80 16.97 6.72
N GLU A 75 5.88 18.16 6.12
CA GLU A 75 4.70 18.90 5.70
C GLU A 75 3.94 18.27 4.53
N LYS A 76 4.58 17.41 3.77
CA LYS A 76 3.92 16.71 2.66
C LYS A 76 3.26 15.41 3.07
N VAL A 77 3.61 14.89 4.22
CA VAL A 77 3.06 13.60 4.68
C VAL A 77 1.53 13.66 4.83
N PRO A 78 0.95 14.67 5.50
CA PRO A 78 -0.51 14.74 5.58
C PRO A 78 -1.17 14.87 4.22
N ILE A 79 -0.55 15.58 3.28
CA ILE A 79 -1.08 15.74 1.93
C ILE A 79 -1.15 14.38 1.23
N ALA A 80 -0.06 13.61 1.31
CA ALA A 80 -0.02 12.28 0.71
C ALA A 80 -1.03 11.34 1.35
N MET A 81 -1.16 11.36 2.67
CA MET A 81 -2.13 10.54 3.39
C MET A 81 -3.55 10.88 2.98
N ASN A 82 -3.86 12.15 2.79
CA ASN A 82 -5.17 12.58 2.33
C ASN A 82 -5.46 12.10 0.91
N CYS A 83 -4.45 12.09 0.03
CA CYS A 83 -4.58 11.52 -1.31
C CYS A 83 -4.99 10.05 -1.24
N VAL A 84 -4.34 9.30 -0.37
CA VAL A 84 -4.66 7.87 -0.19
C VAL A 84 -6.11 7.71 0.25
N ARG A 85 -6.52 8.43 1.28
CA ARG A 85 -7.91 8.35 1.79
C ARG A 85 -8.93 8.75 0.74
N LYS A 86 -8.64 9.76 -0.05
CA LYS A 86 -9.54 10.22 -1.11
C LYS A 86 -9.79 9.13 -2.15
N ILE A 87 -8.76 8.41 -2.52
CA ILE A 87 -8.84 7.42 -3.59
C ILE A 87 -9.36 6.06 -3.10
N VAL A 88 -8.87 5.59 -1.94
CA VAL A 88 -9.22 4.25 -1.47
C VAL A 88 -10.39 4.24 -0.49
N GLY A 89 -10.80 5.41 0.00
CA GLY A 89 -11.86 5.52 0.99
C GLY A 89 -11.36 5.22 2.39
N ASN A 90 -12.20 4.54 3.19
CA ASN A 90 -11.84 4.25 4.57
C ASN A 90 -10.79 3.12 4.61
N ILE A 91 -9.55 3.49 4.88
CA ILE A 91 -8.45 2.54 4.91
C ILE A 91 -8.55 1.55 6.08
N ASN A 92 -9.35 1.88 7.08
CA ASN A 92 -9.57 0.99 8.22
C ASN A 92 -10.57 -0.14 7.93
N GLU A 93 -11.26 -0.08 6.80
CA GLU A 93 -12.12 -1.18 6.39
C GLU A 93 -11.29 -2.40 6.00
N GLU A 94 -11.83 -3.56 6.29
CA GLU A 94 -11.18 -4.82 5.96
C GLU A 94 -10.93 -4.92 4.45
N GLY A 95 -9.75 -5.38 4.08
CA GLY A 95 -9.41 -5.62 2.68
C GLY A 95 -8.99 -4.41 1.88
N VAL A 96 -8.95 -3.22 2.48
CA VAL A 96 -8.55 -1.99 1.78
C VAL A 96 -7.03 -1.86 1.73
N GLY A 97 -6.39 -1.93 2.89
CA GLY A 97 -4.95 -1.78 2.96
C GLY A 97 -4.50 -1.26 4.31
N ILE A 98 -3.24 -0.86 4.36
CA ILE A 98 -2.63 -0.32 5.57
C ILE A 98 -1.70 0.82 5.17
N MET A 99 -1.62 1.83 6.00
CA MET A 99 -0.79 3.00 5.78
C MET A 99 -0.13 3.38 7.09
N PHE A 100 1.16 3.65 7.05
CA PHE A 100 1.89 4.05 8.25
C PHE A 100 3.10 4.90 7.87
N THR A 101 3.66 5.60 8.85
CA THR A 101 4.84 6.43 8.66
C THR A 101 5.97 5.97 9.56
N LEU A 102 7.20 6.25 9.10
CA LEU A 102 8.41 5.99 9.85
C LEU A 102 9.30 7.23 9.79
N PRO A 103 9.97 7.60 10.88
CA PRO A 103 10.95 8.67 10.81
C PRO A 103 12.16 8.23 9.97
N VAL A 104 12.69 9.15 9.17
CA VAL A 104 13.87 8.91 8.35
C VAL A 104 15.02 9.74 8.92
N ALA A 105 16.01 9.07 9.49
CA ALA A 105 17.14 9.73 10.12
C ALA A 105 18.11 10.32 9.10
N HIS A 106 18.26 9.67 7.95
CA HIS A 106 19.19 10.12 6.92
C HIS A 106 18.70 9.63 5.55
N VAL A 107 18.83 10.46 4.53
CA VAL A 107 18.49 10.10 3.15
C VAL A 107 19.45 10.79 2.19
N GLU A 108 19.85 10.07 1.15
CA GLU A 108 20.65 10.59 0.05
C GLU A 108 20.01 10.15 -1.26
N GLY A 109 20.23 10.92 -2.30
CA GLY A 109 19.72 10.58 -3.62
C GLY A 109 18.27 10.96 -3.86
N LEU A 110 17.69 11.72 -2.95
CA LEU A 110 16.31 12.17 -3.12
C LEU A 110 16.26 13.30 -4.15
N THR A 111 15.46 13.14 -5.19
CA THR A 111 15.26 14.15 -6.22
C THR A 111 14.34 15.26 -5.71
N LYS A 112 14.72 16.49 -5.97
CA LYS A 112 13.92 17.65 -5.55
C LYS A 112 12.98 18.12 -6.65
#